data_3863a53a3608777bfcc1b3dd017bd6b4
#
_entry.id   3863a53a3608777bfcc1b3dd017bd6b4
#
_cell.length_a   1.000
_cell.length_b   1.000
_cell.length_c   1.000
_cell.angle_alpha   90.00
_cell.angle_beta   90.00
_cell.angle_gamma   90.00
#
_symmetry.space_group_name_H-M   'P 1'
#
loop_
_entity.id
_entity.type
_entity.pdbx_description
1 polymer ?
#
loop_
_entity_poly.entity_id
_entity_poly.type
_entity_poly.pdbx_seq_one_letter_code
_entity_poly.pdbx_strand_id
1 'polypeptide(L)'
;MSDEIRKRQKTDRCRASFILHPSVFLLCCAFVAIPVNAQQFPSRPVRFVVPFAPGGSTDTLARTIGTRLADALGQQVVVDNRSGGNGNIGMEIVARSPADGHTIVLGYIANLAIAPSLYDKMPYDPVKDFAPITQPASSPNVLTAHPSVQAKSLKELIALAKASPGKLSFASTGVASVGHLTGELINSLAGIRMTHVPYKGSGQAVTDILGGHVQLMFSGFSSTLAHIKSGKLRALAVTGAKRSPALAEVPTIAEQGFPGVEATAWYGVLAPAGTPKPVVTRLHDDLVKILKQPDVVQRLDGLGFEIVASTPEDFGAYIRSEIKKWAKVVKASGAKPD
;
A
#
# COMPACT_ATOMS: atom_id res chain seq x y z
N MET A 1 -69.90 -1.02 62.45
CA MET A 1 -69.88 0.07 63.42
C MET A 1 -69.15 1.17 62.73
N SER A 2 -69.97 1.83 62.08
CA SER A 2 -70.51 3.21 62.10
C SER A 2 -69.43 4.15 61.54
N ASP A 3 -69.61 4.64 60.32
CA ASP A 3 -70.45 5.78 59.95
C ASP A 3 -70.02 7.11 60.55
N GLU A 4 -69.96 8.08 59.65
CA GLU A 4 -69.96 9.54 59.86
C GLU A 4 -68.66 10.18 60.34
N ILE A 5 -68.14 11.06 59.60
CA ILE A 5 -68.66 12.43 59.44
C ILE A 5 -68.13 13.08 58.13
N ARG A 6 -69.14 13.34 57.36
CA ARG A 6 -69.17 14.34 56.29
C ARG A 6 -69.10 15.77 56.86
N LYS A 7 -68.36 16.66 56.33
CA LYS A 7 -68.82 17.99 55.89
C LYS A 7 -67.75 19.07 56.05
N ARG A 8 -67.53 19.74 54.94
CA ARG A 8 -67.37 21.19 54.74
C ARG A 8 -66.01 21.81 55.12
N GLN A 9 -65.33 22.31 54.10
CA GLN A 9 -65.27 23.73 53.80
C GLN A 9 -64.47 23.93 52.53
N LYS A 10 -65.11 24.39 51.52
CA LYS A 10 -65.11 25.76 50.94
C LYS A 10 -63.76 26.24 50.44
N THR A 11 -63.65 26.10 49.13
CA THR A 11 -63.23 27.17 48.18
C THR A 11 -62.40 28.31 48.74
N ASP A 12 -61.12 28.35 48.29
CA ASP A 12 -60.53 29.61 47.91
C ASP A 12 -59.65 29.42 46.68
N ARG A 13 -60.22 29.94 45.58
CA ARG A 13 -59.51 30.07 44.29
C ARG A 13 -58.53 31.22 44.40
N CYS A 14 -57.28 30.97 44.71
CA CYS A 14 -56.23 31.92 44.41
C CYS A 14 -55.83 31.74 42.94
N ARG A 15 -56.40 32.58 42.09
CA ARG A 15 -55.88 32.82 40.73
C ARG A 15 -54.59 33.66 40.86
N ALA A 16 -53.45 32.99 40.90
CA ALA A 16 -52.18 33.65 40.65
C ALA A 16 -52.04 33.83 39.13
N SER A 17 -52.37 35.00 38.64
CA SER A 17 -52.04 35.42 37.28
C SER A 17 -50.49 35.55 37.19
N PHE A 18 -49.83 34.56 36.64
CA PHE A 18 -48.44 34.68 36.21
C PHE A 18 -48.42 35.55 34.94
N ILE A 19 -48.14 36.84 35.13
CA ILE A 19 -47.78 37.73 34.05
C ILE A 19 -46.36 37.33 33.64
N LEU A 20 -46.26 36.50 32.60
CA LEU A 20 -44.98 36.25 31.95
C LEU A 20 -44.53 37.54 31.29
N HIS A 21 -43.55 38.20 31.87
CA HIS A 21 -42.86 39.31 31.22
C HIS A 21 -42.13 38.79 29.99
N PRO A 22 -42.31 39.37 28.80
CA PRO A 22 -41.63 38.93 27.57
C PRO A 22 -40.11 39.11 27.63
N SER A 23 -39.59 39.82 28.61
CA SER A 23 -38.15 40.04 28.79
C SER A 23 -37.35 38.84 29.31
N VAL A 24 -38.02 37.77 29.84
CA VAL A 24 -37.33 36.56 30.35
C VAL A 24 -37.07 35.54 29.22
N PHE A 25 -37.82 35.66 28.11
CA PHE A 25 -37.66 34.73 26.98
C PHE A 25 -36.49 35.09 26.04
N LEU A 26 -35.96 36.32 26.16
CA LEU A 26 -34.84 36.76 25.32
C LEU A 26 -33.44 36.41 25.91
N LEU A 27 -33.37 35.92 27.14
CA LEU A 27 -32.08 35.67 27.82
C LEU A 27 -31.60 34.18 27.72
N CYS A 28 -32.40 33.30 27.17
CA CYS A 28 -32.05 31.85 27.06
C CYS A 28 -31.51 31.42 25.71
N CYS A 29 -31.39 32.29 24.71
CA CYS A 29 -30.89 31.96 23.36
C CYS A 29 -29.51 32.53 23.04
N ALA A 30 -28.76 33.02 24.02
CA ALA A 30 -27.34 33.20 23.83
C ALA A 30 -26.65 31.82 23.90
N PHE A 31 -26.88 30.93 22.90
CA PHE A 31 -26.00 29.84 22.59
C PHE A 31 -24.64 30.47 22.31
N VAL A 32 -23.76 30.44 23.32
CA VAL A 32 -22.34 30.68 23.12
C VAL A 32 -21.90 29.65 22.08
N ALA A 33 -21.80 30.06 20.83
CA ALA A 33 -21.10 29.32 19.80
C ALA A 33 -19.65 29.25 20.28
N ILE A 34 -19.36 28.25 21.12
CA ILE A 34 -17.99 27.88 21.41
C ILE A 34 -17.41 27.54 20.03
N PRO A 35 -16.40 28.29 19.55
CA PRO A 35 -15.74 27.91 18.33
C PRO A 35 -15.21 26.48 18.60
N VAL A 36 -15.81 25.49 17.97
CA VAL A 36 -15.20 24.17 17.85
C VAL A 36 -13.93 24.45 17.08
N ASN A 37 -12.83 24.68 17.81
CA ASN A 37 -11.52 24.67 17.22
C ASN A 37 -11.41 23.29 16.57
N ALA A 38 -11.67 23.23 15.27
CA ALA A 38 -11.36 22.05 14.48
C ALA A 38 -9.90 21.72 14.78
N GLN A 39 -9.65 20.64 15.50
CA GLN A 39 -8.31 20.25 15.90
C GLN A 39 -7.43 20.29 14.66
N GLN A 40 -6.43 21.15 14.67
CA GLN A 40 -5.54 21.33 13.52
C GLN A 40 -4.82 20.00 13.25
N PHE A 41 -5.05 19.45 12.08
CA PHE A 41 -4.37 18.22 11.67
C PHE A 41 -2.88 18.48 11.38
N PRO A 42 -1.95 17.61 11.86
CA PRO A 42 -2.18 16.53 12.81
C PRO A 42 -2.10 16.97 14.28
N SER A 43 -3.00 16.48 15.13
CA SER A 43 -3.02 16.76 16.59
C SER A 43 -2.31 15.69 17.44
N ARG A 44 -1.91 14.57 16.83
CA ARG A 44 -1.28 13.41 17.45
C ARG A 44 -0.44 12.66 16.41
N PRO A 45 0.40 11.69 16.81
CA PRO A 45 1.20 10.90 15.89
C PRO A 45 0.37 10.27 14.76
N VAL A 46 0.96 10.25 13.56
CA VAL A 46 0.39 9.61 12.37
C VAL A 46 0.91 8.19 12.27
N ARG A 47 0.01 7.23 12.20
CA ARG A 47 0.33 5.81 11.98
C ARG A 47 0.42 5.57 10.47
N PHE A 48 1.60 5.17 10.00
CA PHE A 48 1.84 4.84 8.60
C PHE A 48 1.94 3.32 8.44
N VAL A 49 0.84 2.69 8.09
CA VAL A 49 0.74 1.24 7.93
C VAL A 49 1.47 0.79 6.68
N VAL A 50 2.32 -0.22 6.83
CA VAL A 50 3.00 -0.93 5.74
C VAL A 50 2.47 -2.37 5.73
N PRO A 51 1.73 -2.79 4.68
CA PRO A 51 1.04 -4.08 4.66
C PRO A 51 1.97 -5.28 4.37
N PHE A 52 3.28 -5.12 4.57
CA PHE A 52 4.30 -6.14 4.34
C PHE A 52 5.33 -6.19 5.47
N ALA A 53 6.09 -7.29 5.53
CA ALA A 53 7.16 -7.47 6.49
C ALA A 53 8.27 -6.40 6.33
N PRO A 54 9.00 -6.06 7.41
CA PRO A 54 10.12 -5.12 7.36
C PRO A 54 11.23 -5.56 6.37
N GLY A 55 11.99 -4.58 5.88
CA GLY A 55 13.15 -4.80 5.01
C GLY A 55 12.83 -4.96 3.52
N GLY A 56 11.56 -4.94 3.13
CA GLY A 56 11.14 -4.94 1.73
C GLY A 56 11.08 -3.53 1.12
N SER A 57 10.83 -3.47 -0.20
CA SER A 57 10.73 -2.20 -0.93
C SER A 57 9.66 -1.26 -0.37
N THR A 58 8.50 -1.81 0.01
CA THR A 58 7.41 -1.02 0.62
C THR A 58 7.83 -0.42 1.96
N ASP A 59 8.49 -1.21 2.82
CA ASP A 59 8.99 -0.74 4.10
C ASP A 59 10.08 0.33 3.94
N THR A 60 11.02 0.09 3.03
CA THR A 60 12.12 1.02 2.71
C THR A 60 11.58 2.38 2.22
N LEU A 61 10.60 2.36 1.31
CA LEU A 61 9.96 3.57 0.81
C LEU A 61 9.22 4.30 1.93
N ALA A 62 8.40 3.58 2.72
CA ALA A 62 7.64 4.16 3.83
C ALA A 62 8.54 4.84 4.87
N ARG A 63 9.66 4.21 5.24
CA ARG A 63 10.63 4.80 6.19
C ARG A 63 11.34 6.01 5.60
N THR A 64 11.68 5.97 4.31
CA THR A 64 12.35 7.11 3.64
C THR A 64 11.45 8.34 3.64
N ILE A 65 10.19 8.20 3.21
CA ILE A 65 9.26 9.34 3.17
C ILE A 65 8.67 9.67 4.55
N GLY A 66 8.44 8.66 5.41
CA GLY A 66 7.83 8.82 6.73
C GLY A 66 8.68 9.66 7.69
N THR A 67 10.00 9.53 7.66
CA THR A 67 10.91 10.37 8.44
C THR A 67 10.77 11.85 8.05
N ARG A 68 10.75 12.17 6.76
CA ARG A 68 10.58 13.54 6.27
C ARG A 68 9.17 14.06 6.48
N LEU A 69 8.18 13.18 6.41
CA LEU A 69 6.79 13.53 6.70
C LEU A 69 6.59 13.90 8.17
N ALA A 70 7.30 13.26 9.09
CA ALA A 70 7.28 13.62 10.51
C ALA A 70 7.80 15.05 10.72
N ASP A 71 8.91 15.42 10.05
CA ASP A 71 9.46 16.78 10.09
C ASP A 71 8.44 17.80 9.55
N ALA A 72 7.81 17.51 8.40
CA ALA A 72 6.85 18.40 7.75
C ALA A 72 5.55 18.59 8.55
N LEU A 73 5.10 17.56 9.24
CA LEU A 73 3.88 17.56 10.04
C LEU A 73 4.09 18.12 11.46
N GLY A 74 5.33 18.15 11.96
CA GLY A 74 5.63 18.47 13.36
C GLY A 74 5.09 17.43 14.35
N GLN A 75 4.81 16.22 13.88
CA GLN A 75 4.31 15.09 14.66
C GLN A 75 5.00 13.80 14.24
N GLN A 76 5.15 12.86 15.15
CA GLN A 76 5.72 11.56 14.82
C GLN A 76 4.94 10.84 13.73
N VAL A 77 5.65 10.22 12.78
CA VAL A 77 5.10 9.28 11.82
C VAL A 77 5.64 7.89 12.15
N VAL A 78 4.75 7.03 12.65
CA VAL A 78 5.11 5.68 13.12
C VAL A 78 4.86 4.68 12.00
N VAL A 79 5.92 4.13 11.42
CA VAL A 79 5.82 3.05 10.43
C VAL A 79 5.48 1.75 11.14
N ASP A 80 4.31 1.19 10.81
CA ASP A 80 3.73 0.00 11.43
C ASP A 80 3.54 -1.11 10.40
N ASN A 81 4.38 -2.14 10.45
CA ASN A 81 4.33 -3.27 9.53
C ASN A 81 3.24 -4.27 9.92
N ARG A 82 2.23 -4.47 9.04
CA ARG A 82 1.09 -5.38 9.22
C ARG A 82 0.98 -6.34 8.04
N SER A 83 1.83 -7.34 8.02
CA SER A 83 1.92 -8.32 6.94
C SER A 83 0.84 -9.41 7.03
N GLY A 84 0.52 -10.04 5.90
CA GLY A 84 -0.36 -11.20 5.77
C GLY A 84 -1.41 -11.03 4.68
N GLY A 85 -1.86 -12.16 4.09
CA GLY A 85 -2.83 -12.17 3.00
C GLY A 85 -2.41 -11.29 1.81
N ASN A 86 -1.15 -11.36 1.41
CA ASN A 86 -0.57 -10.48 0.38
C ASN A 86 -0.78 -8.97 0.63
N GLY A 87 -0.77 -8.57 1.91
CA GLY A 87 -1.00 -7.19 2.35
C GLY A 87 -2.45 -6.86 2.67
N ASN A 88 -3.40 -7.75 2.42
CA ASN A 88 -4.83 -7.48 2.64
C ASN A 88 -5.14 -7.19 4.12
N ILE A 89 -4.41 -7.81 5.08
CA ILE A 89 -4.60 -7.56 6.51
C ILE A 89 -4.27 -6.10 6.86
N GLY A 90 -3.14 -5.58 6.39
CA GLY A 90 -2.75 -4.20 6.63
C GLY A 90 -3.70 -3.20 5.98
N MET A 91 -4.18 -3.49 4.78
CA MET A 91 -5.17 -2.68 4.07
C MET A 91 -6.50 -2.63 4.82
N GLU A 92 -7.02 -3.78 5.27
CA GLU A 92 -8.26 -3.86 6.04
C GLU A 92 -8.21 -3.05 7.34
N ILE A 93 -7.07 -3.12 8.07
CA ILE A 93 -6.88 -2.32 9.28
C ILE A 93 -7.09 -0.83 8.98
N VAL A 94 -6.53 -0.33 7.86
CA VAL A 94 -6.66 1.09 7.51
C VAL A 94 -8.06 1.42 6.98
N ALA A 95 -8.65 0.57 6.15
CA ALA A 95 -10.02 0.76 5.66
C ALA A 95 -11.03 0.93 6.81
N ARG A 96 -10.79 0.29 7.95
CA ARG A 96 -11.64 0.36 9.15
C ARG A 96 -11.18 1.38 10.19
N SER A 97 -10.11 2.12 9.92
CA SER A 97 -9.61 3.16 10.84
C SER A 97 -10.46 4.44 10.74
N PRO A 98 -10.45 5.30 11.78
CA PRO A 98 -11.08 6.62 11.70
C PRO A 98 -10.56 7.42 10.51
N ALA A 99 -11.49 8.08 9.79
CA ALA A 99 -11.19 8.89 8.62
C ALA A 99 -10.74 10.32 9.01
N ASP A 100 -9.75 10.43 9.89
CA ASP A 100 -9.23 11.68 10.43
C ASP A 100 -7.82 12.04 9.95
N GLY A 101 -7.23 11.18 9.10
CA GLY A 101 -5.88 11.34 8.55
C GLY A 101 -4.74 10.84 9.44
N HIS A 102 -4.99 10.45 10.71
CA HIS A 102 -3.95 9.95 11.60
C HIS A 102 -3.59 8.47 11.37
N THR A 103 -4.28 7.80 10.46
CA THR A 103 -3.90 6.48 9.98
C THR A 103 -3.90 6.51 8.45
N ILE A 104 -2.73 6.26 7.86
CA ILE A 104 -2.53 6.16 6.42
C ILE A 104 -1.85 4.84 6.09
N VAL A 105 -1.90 4.43 4.83
CA VAL A 105 -1.26 3.19 4.36
C VAL A 105 -0.37 3.46 3.16
N LEU A 106 0.76 2.76 3.07
CA LEU A 106 1.49 2.60 1.83
C LEU A 106 1.04 1.29 1.15
N GLY A 107 0.00 1.39 0.33
CA GLY A 107 -0.48 0.29 -0.49
C GLY A 107 0.49 -0.04 -1.62
N TYR A 108 0.30 -1.22 -2.18
CA TYR A 108 1.12 -1.79 -3.24
C TYR A 108 0.22 -2.35 -4.34
N ILE A 109 0.68 -2.40 -5.56
CA ILE A 109 -0.07 -2.93 -6.72
C ILE A 109 -0.79 -4.25 -6.42
N ALA A 110 -0.16 -5.14 -5.64
CA ALA A 110 -0.75 -6.45 -5.34
C ALA A 110 -2.08 -6.34 -4.58
N ASN A 111 -2.14 -5.51 -3.53
CA ASN A 111 -3.34 -5.34 -2.71
C ASN A 111 -4.30 -4.26 -3.25
N LEU A 112 -3.84 -3.37 -4.12
CA LEU A 112 -4.67 -2.30 -4.70
C LEU A 112 -5.27 -2.66 -6.07
N ALA A 113 -4.60 -3.48 -6.88
CA ALA A 113 -5.03 -3.74 -8.25
C ALA A 113 -5.14 -5.22 -8.63
N ILE A 114 -4.30 -6.10 -8.06
CA ILE A 114 -4.28 -7.53 -8.41
C ILE A 114 -5.27 -8.32 -7.54
N ALA A 115 -5.24 -8.11 -6.22
CA ALA A 115 -6.07 -8.83 -5.27
C ALA A 115 -7.58 -8.80 -5.59
N PRO A 116 -8.18 -7.69 -6.07
CA PRO A 116 -9.60 -7.64 -6.43
C PRO A 116 -10.03 -8.66 -7.49
N SER A 117 -9.09 -9.12 -8.32
CA SER A 117 -9.36 -10.10 -9.38
C SER A 117 -8.94 -11.52 -9.00
N LEU A 118 -8.26 -11.66 -7.89
CA LEU A 118 -7.73 -12.94 -7.41
C LEU A 118 -8.62 -13.58 -6.34
N TYR A 119 -9.14 -12.75 -5.41
CA TYR A 119 -9.92 -13.22 -4.27
C TYR A 119 -11.41 -13.02 -4.53
N ASP A 120 -12.21 -14.07 -4.34
CA ASP A 120 -13.68 -14.00 -4.46
C ASP A 120 -14.30 -13.04 -3.43
N LYS A 121 -13.66 -12.93 -2.25
CA LYS A 121 -14.11 -12.02 -1.18
C LYS A 121 -12.91 -11.23 -0.67
N MET A 122 -12.97 -9.93 -0.87
CA MET A 122 -12.02 -8.98 -0.32
C MET A 122 -12.55 -8.40 0.99
N PRO A 123 -11.71 -8.19 2.02
CA PRO A 123 -12.13 -7.53 3.25
C PRO A 123 -12.28 -6.00 3.10
N TYR A 124 -11.93 -5.44 1.94
CA TYR A 124 -12.06 -4.04 1.56
C TYR A 124 -12.23 -3.89 0.05
N ASP A 125 -12.71 -2.72 -0.37
CA ASP A 125 -12.76 -2.29 -1.78
C ASP A 125 -11.67 -1.21 -1.99
N PRO A 126 -10.64 -1.45 -2.83
CA PRO A 126 -9.54 -0.49 -3.01
C PRO A 126 -9.96 0.85 -3.60
N VAL A 127 -11.15 0.95 -4.19
CA VAL A 127 -11.68 2.20 -4.78
C VAL A 127 -12.62 2.93 -3.84
N LYS A 128 -13.43 2.19 -3.04
CA LYS A 128 -14.47 2.79 -2.20
C LYS A 128 -14.04 3.06 -0.78
N ASP A 129 -13.15 2.22 -0.23
CA ASP A 129 -12.80 2.27 1.20
C ASP A 129 -11.57 3.13 1.48
N PHE A 130 -10.98 3.76 0.44
CA PHE A 130 -9.81 4.61 0.57
C PHE A 130 -9.96 5.94 -0.16
N ALA A 131 -9.32 6.96 0.41
CA ALA A 131 -9.05 8.25 -0.22
C ALA A 131 -7.61 8.23 -0.74
N PRO A 132 -7.36 8.25 -2.06
CA PRO A 132 -6.02 8.36 -2.63
C PRO A 132 -5.36 9.68 -2.21
N ILE A 133 -4.07 9.63 -1.86
CA ILE A 133 -3.27 10.82 -1.54
C ILE A 133 -2.28 11.07 -2.67
N THR A 134 -1.42 10.10 -2.96
CA THR A 134 -0.46 10.18 -4.08
C THR A 134 0.11 8.80 -4.40
N GLN A 135 0.53 8.60 -5.65
CA GLN A 135 1.48 7.56 -6.02
C GLN A 135 2.89 8.12 -5.84
N PRO A 136 3.61 7.82 -4.73
CA PRO A 136 4.92 8.40 -4.48
C PRO A 136 5.95 7.91 -5.48
N ALA A 137 5.95 6.62 -5.82
CA ALA A 137 6.95 6.03 -6.67
C ALA A 137 6.44 4.75 -7.37
N SER A 138 7.17 4.36 -8.40
CA SER A 138 7.15 3.04 -9.02
C SER A 138 8.55 2.42 -8.97
N SER A 139 8.65 1.11 -9.21
CA SER A 139 9.92 0.42 -9.34
C SER A 139 9.72 -0.84 -10.18
N PRO A 140 10.49 -1.06 -11.23
CA PRO A 140 10.52 -2.36 -11.87
C PRO A 140 11.03 -3.40 -10.88
N ASN A 141 10.65 -4.66 -11.08
CA ASN A 141 11.28 -5.77 -10.39
C ASN A 141 12.53 -6.23 -11.14
N VAL A 142 13.39 -6.90 -10.43
CA VAL A 142 14.55 -7.59 -11.01
C VAL A 142 14.44 -9.08 -10.74
N LEU A 143 14.70 -9.89 -11.77
CA LEU A 143 14.92 -11.31 -11.64
C LEU A 143 16.37 -11.52 -11.23
N THR A 144 16.57 -12.00 -10.02
CA THR A 144 17.89 -12.34 -9.48
C THR A 144 18.07 -13.84 -9.37
N ALA A 145 19.29 -14.29 -9.49
CA ALA A 145 19.71 -15.67 -9.29
C ALA A 145 20.81 -15.77 -8.22
N HIS A 146 20.75 -16.83 -7.42
CA HIS A 146 21.87 -17.23 -6.57
C HIS A 146 23.07 -17.62 -7.44
N PRO A 147 24.33 -17.37 -7.04
CA PRO A 147 25.54 -17.69 -7.84
C PRO A 147 25.66 -19.17 -8.24
N SER A 148 25.03 -20.10 -7.52
CA SER A 148 25.01 -21.53 -7.88
C SER A 148 24.23 -21.81 -9.17
N VAL A 149 23.35 -20.92 -9.61
CA VAL A 149 22.60 -21.09 -10.86
C VAL A 149 23.52 -20.82 -12.04
N GLN A 150 23.71 -21.83 -12.89
CA GLN A 150 24.60 -21.75 -14.07
C GLN A 150 23.92 -21.02 -15.25
N ALA A 151 23.36 -19.84 -15.00
CA ALA A 151 22.75 -18.95 -16.00
C ALA A 151 23.17 -17.50 -15.77
N LYS A 152 23.51 -16.78 -16.84
CA LYS A 152 23.91 -15.37 -16.84
C LYS A 152 22.90 -14.47 -17.54
N SER A 153 21.86 -15.06 -18.13
CA SER A 153 20.79 -14.36 -18.85
C SER A 153 19.47 -15.13 -18.68
N LEU A 154 18.35 -14.46 -19.00
CA LEU A 154 17.03 -15.12 -19.01
C LEU A 154 17.00 -16.26 -20.05
N LYS A 155 17.67 -16.09 -21.20
CA LYS A 155 17.76 -17.14 -22.23
C LYS A 155 18.44 -18.39 -21.71
N GLU A 156 19.57 -18.25 -21.01
CA GLU A 156 20.29 -19.37 -20.41
C GLU A 156 19.48 -20.02 -19.26
N LEU A 157 18.79 -19.20 -18.46
CA LEU A 157 17.89 -19.70 -17.41
C LEU A 157 16.77 -20.58 -18.00
N ILE A 158 16.16 -20.13 -19.09
CA ILE A 158 15.11 -20.90 -19.77
C ILE A 158 15.67 -22.23 -20.32
N ALA A 159 16.86 -22.23 -20.90
CA ALA A 159 17.51 -23.45 -21.35
C ALA A 159 17.75 -24.42 -20.18
N LEU A 160 18.23 -23.93 -19.05
CA LEU A 160 18.45 -24.71 -17.83
C LEU A 160 17.12 -25.26 -17.28
N ALA A 161 16.05 -24.45 -17.23
CA ALA A 161 14.73 -24.86 -16.77
C ALA A 161 14.09 -25.93 -17.68
N LYS A 162 14.33 -25.86 -19.01
CA LYS A 162 13.90 -26.89 -19.97
C LYS A 162 14.64 -28.21 -19.77
N ALA A 163 15.94 -28.15 -19.49
CA ALA A 163 16.74 -29.34 -19.23
C ALA A 163 16.39 -30.03 -17.90
N SER A 164 15.83 -29.28 -16.93
CA SER A 164 15.51 -29.81 -15.59
C SER A 164 14.17 -29.26 -15.09
N PRO A 165 13.03 -29.70 -15.64
CA PRO A 165 11.71 -29.17 -15.27
C PRO A 165 11.40 -29.31 -13.78
N GLY A 166 10.99 -28.23 -13.13
CA GLY A 166 10.58 -28.18 -11.73
C GLY A 166 11.74 -28.22 -10.72
N LYS A 167 13.00 -28.22 -11.15
CA LYS A 167 14.17 -28.19 -10.27
C LYS A 167 14.55 -26.80 -9.79
N LEU A 168 14.18 -25.78 -10.55
CA LEU A 168 14.40 -24.39 -10.15
C LEU A 168 13.18 -23.88 -9.39
N SER A 169 13.44 -23.18 -8.29
CA SER A 169 12.42 -22.46 -7.55
C SER A 169 12.66 -20.95 -7.62
N PHE A 170 11.58 -20.18 -7.61
CA PHE A 170 11.65 -18.73 -7.54
C PHE A 170 10.83 -18.18 -6.38
N ALA A 171 11.44 -17.28 -5.63
CA ALA A 171 10.79 -16.55 -4.56
C ALA A 171 10.05 -15.32 -5.09
N SER A 172 8.96 -14.95 -4.44
CA SER A 172 8.27 -13.69 -4.61
C SER A 172 7.82 -13.12 -3.27
N THR A 173 7.30 -11.90 -3.28
CA THR A 173 6.78 -11.23 -2.07
C THR A 173 5.40 -11.71 -1.62
N GLY A 174 4.89 -12.77 -2.25
CA GLY A 174 3.61 -13.41 -1.93
C GLY A 174 2.87 -13.88 -3.19
N VAL A 175 1.83 -14.68 -2.99
CA VAL A 175 0.94 -15.10 -4.08
C VAL A 175 0.30 -13.88 -4.73
N ALA A 176 0.18 -13.90 -6.06
CA ALA A 176 -0.29 -12.78 -6.88
C ALA A 176 0.51 -11.47 -6.73
N SER A 177 1.68 -11.50 -6.12
CA SER A 177 2.61 -10.37 -6.28
C SER A 177 3.05 -10.24 -7.75
N VAL A 178 3.50 -9.04 -8.11
CA VAL A 178 4.08 -8.80 -9.46
C VAL A 178 5.13 -9.86 -9.80
N GLY A 179 5.99 -10.21 -8.83
CA GLY A 179 7.02 -11.23 -9.02
C GLY A 179 6.48 -12.63 -9.29
N HIS A 180 5.42 -13.04 -8.57
CA HIS A 180 4.74 -14.30 -8.82
C HIS A 180 4.16 -14.34 -10.23
N LEU A 181 3.31 -13.36 -10.57
CA LEU A 181 2.64 -13.32 -11.88
C LEU A 181 3.64 -13.22 -13.04
N THR A 182 4.75 -12.50 -12.87
CA THR A 182 5.83 -12.44 -13.86
C THR A 182 6.51 -13.81 -14.04
N GLY A 183 6.80 -14.50 -12.94
CA GLY A 183 7.38 -15.84 -12.98
C GLY A 183 6.47 -16.85 -13.69
N GLU A 184 5.18 -16.86 -13.37
CA GLU A 184 4.20 -17.73 -14.02
C GLU A 184 4.00 -17.38 -15.50
N LEU A 185 4.02 -16.09 -15.85
CA LEU A 185 3.93 -15.67 -17.23
C LEU A 185 5.16 -16.15 -18.05
N ILE A 186 6.36 -16.09 -17.47
CA ILE A 186 7.57 -16.65 -18.09
C ILE A 186 7.46 -18.18 -18.21
N ASN A 187 7.00 -18.86 -17.16
CA ASN A 187 6.74 -20.30 -17.21
C ASN A 187 5.86 -20.67 -18.41
N SER A 188 4.75 -19.96 -18.57
CA SER A 188 3.77 -20.17 -19.64
C SER A 188 4.34 -19.86 -21.03
N LEU A 189 4.91 -18.66 -21.22
CA LEU A 189 5.39 -18.21 -22.53
C LEU A 189 6.63 -18.97 -23.04
N ALA A 190 7.52 -19.35 -22.11
CA ALA A 190 8.73 -20.12 -22.44
C ALA A 190 8.52 -21.64 -22.46
N GLY A 191 7.34 -22.13 -22.06
CA GLY A 191 7.06 -23.56 -21.94
C GLY A 191 7.99 -24.26 -20.94
N ILE A 192 8.24 -23.62 -19.78
CA ILE A 192 9.10 -24.14 -18.71
C ILE A 192 8.28 -24.33 -17.42
N ARG A 193 8.89 -24.96 -16.43
CA ARG A 193 8.31 -25.13 -15.10
C ARG A 193 9.33 -24.79 -14.01
N MET A 194 9.19 -23.60 -13.42
CA MET A 194 9.85 -23.20 -12.18
C MET A 194 8.82 -23.27 -11.04
N THR A 195 9.22 -23.67 -9.84
CA THR A 195 8.33 -23.80 -8.68
C THR A 195 8.27 -22.47 -7.94
N HIS A 196 7.09 -21.92 -7.75
CA HIS A 196 6.90 -20.69 -6.97
C HIS A 196 6.98 -20.95 -5.47
N VAL A 197 7.72 -20.09 -4.74
CA VAL A 197 7.84 -20.08 -3.27
C VAL A 197 7.39 -18.71 -2.76
N PRO A 198 6.19 -18.59 -2.18
CA PRO A 198 5.69 -17.32 -1.68
C PRO A 198 6.26 -16.95 -0.32
N TYR A 199 6.59 -15.66 -0.13
CA TYR A 199 7.04 -15.07 1.14
C TYR A 199 6.11 -13.92 1.57
N LYS A 200 6.10 -13.58 2.86
CA LYS A 200 5.30 -12.46 3.39
C LYS A 200 5.96 -11.08 3.16
N GLY A 201 6.80 -10.97 2.15
CA GLY A 201 7.59 -9.78 1.80
C GLY A 201 9.00 -10.17 1.36
N SER A 202 9.80 -9.19 0.89
CA SER A 202 11.12 -9.48 0.33
C SER A 202 12.20 -9.77 1.39
N GLY A 203 12.06 -9.31 2.64
CA GLY A 203 13.13 -9.46 3.64
C GLY A 203 13.56 -10.91 3.87
N GLN A 204 12.60 -11.80 4.19
CA GLN A 204 12.87 -13.23 4.39
C GLN A 204 13.30 -13.91 3.08
N ALA A 205 12.68 -13.55 1.96
CA ALA A 205 13.03 -14.10 0.65
C ALA A 205 14.49 -13.80 0.27
N VAL A 206 14.99 -12.58 0.60
CA VAL A 206 16.40 -12.21 0.38
C VAL A 206 17.35 -13.07 1.22
N THR A 207 16.99 -13.34 2.47
CA THR A 207 17.80 -14.22 3.32
C THR A 207 17.91 -15.61 2.72
N ASP A 208 16.80 -16.17 2.24
CA ASP A 208 16.75 -17.52 1.71
C ASP A 208 17.45 -17.66 0.34
N ILE A 209 17.35 -16.63 -0.53
CA ILE A 209 18.10 -16.66 -1.79
C ILE A 209 19.62 -16.50 -1.55
N LEU A 210 20.03 -15.68 -0.60
CA LEU A 210 21.44 -15.55 -0.21
C LEU A 210 22.02 -16.85 0.39
N GLY A 211 21.18 -17.61 1.09
CA GLY A 211 21.51 -18.92 1.63
C GLY A 211 21.43 -20.08 0.60
N GLY A 212 20.94 -19.80 -0.62
CA GLY A 212 20.76 -20.82 -1.66
C GLY A 212 19.56 -21.75 -1.44
N HIS A 213 18.69 -21.46 -0.44
CA HIS A 213 17.48 -22.24 -0.16
C HIS A 213 16.44 -22.11 -1.29
N VAL A 214 16.44 -20.97 -1.98
CA VAL A 214 15.70 -20.72 -3.22
C VAL A 214 16.69 -20.18 -4.27
N GLN A 215 16.52 -20.60 -5.53
CA GLN A 215 17.52 -20.35 -6.58
C GLN A 215 17.33 -18.99 -7.26
N LEU A 216 16.09 -18.53 -7.37
CA LEU A 216 15.70 -17.34 -8.11
C LEU A 216 14.79 -16.46 -7.26
N MET A 217 14.74 -15.16 -7.56
CA MET A 217 13.82 -14.26 -6.90
C MET A 217 13.38 -13.12 -7.82
N PHE A 218 12.09 -12.82 -7.83
CA PHE A 218 11.57 -11.57 -8.36
C PHE A 218 11.28 -10.61 -7.21
N SER A 219 11.95 -9.47 -7.20
CA SER A 219 11.75 -8.43 -6.18
C SER A 219 12.02 -7.04 -6.70
N GLY A 220 11.57 -6.02 -5.97
CA GLY A 220 12.00 -4.65 -6.21
C GLY A 220 13.48 -4.45 -5.91
N PHE A 221 14.12 -3.52 -6.60
CA PHE A 221 15.57 -3.26 -6.51
C PHE A 221 16.05 -2.96 -5.10
N SER A 222 15.30 -2.17 -4.33
CA SER A 222 15.71 -1.77 -2.97
C SER A 222 16.04 -2.94 -2.05
N SER A 223 15.50 -4.14 -2.33
CA SER A 223 15.75 -5.35 -1.54
C SER A 223 17.02 -6.11 -1.96
N THR A 224 17.42 -6.00 -3.22
CA THR A 224 18.46 -6.88 -3.80
C THR A 224 19.63 -6.12 -4.44
N LEU A 225 19.49 -4.82 -4.72
CA LEU A 225 20.48 -4.03 -5.45
C LEU A 225 21.89 -4.05 -4.80
N ALA A 226 21.96 -3.92 -3.47
CA ALA A 226 23.24 -3.98 -2.75
C ALA A 226 23.91 -5.36 -2.90
N HIS A 227 23.12 -6.44 -2.91
CA HIS A 227 23.62 -7.81 -3.08
C HIS A 227 24.02 -8.09 -4.53
N ILE A 228 23.35 -7.48 -5.50
CA ILE A 228 23.75 -7.53 -6.91
C ILE A 228 25.10 -6.80 -7.11
N LYS A 229 25.21 -5.56 -6.62
CA LYS A 229 26.44 -4.78 -6.72
C LYS A 229 27.63 -5.40 -6.01
N SER A 230 27.41 -6.14 -4.94
CA SER A 230 28.46 -6.91 -4.23
C SER A 230 28.74 -8.30 -4.80
N GLY A 231 28.06 -8.70 -5.88
CA GLY A 231 28.22 -10.00 -6.52
C GLY A 231 27.64 -11.20 -5.76
N LYS A 232 26.94 -10.95 -4.66
CA LYS A 232 26.27 -12.00 -3.88
C LYS A 232 25.03 -12.58 -4.58
N LEU A 233 24.41 -11.79 -5.45
CA LEU A 233 23.33 -12.20 -6.35
C LEU A 233 23.66 -11.76 -7.77
N ARG A 234 23.13 -12.45 -8.75
CA ARG A 234 23.24 -12.09 -10.17
C ARG A 234 21.89 -11.61 -10.68
N ALA A 235 21.84 -10.41 -11.30
CA ALA A 235 20.68 -9.93 -12.01
C ALA A 235 20.63 -10.58 -13.41
N LEU A 236 19.49 -11.12 -13.80
CA LEU A 236 19.27 -11.77 -15.10
C LEU A 236 18.40 -10.94 -16.04
N ALA A 237 17.42 -10.23 -15.50
CA ALA A 237 16.51 -9.39 -16.27
C ALA A 237 15.79 -8.37 -15.36
N VAL A 238 15.36 -7.25 -15.94
CA VAL A 238 14.45 -6.32 -15.29
C VAL A 238 13.06 -6.40 -15.93
N THR A 239 12.01 -6.17 -15.14
CA THR A 239 10.61 -6.33 -15.56
C THR A 239 10.00 -5.07 -16.15
N GLY A 240 10.73 -3.94 -16.13
CA GLY A 240 10.26 -2.67 -16.67
C GLY A 240 10.25 -2.65 -18.20
N ALA A 241 9.52 -1.68 -18.79
CA ALA A 241 9.49 -1.43 -20.22
C ALA A 241 10.85 -1.02 -20.80
N LYS A 242 11.73 -0.46 -19.95
CA LYS A 242 13.10 -0.07 -20.27
C LYS A 242 14.04 -0.48 -19.14
N ARG A 243 15.34 -0.52 -19.44
CA ARG A 243 16.38 -0.80 -18.44
C ARG A 243 16.35 0.24 -17.33
N SER A 244 16.65 -0.19 -16.12
CA SER A 244 16.76 0.72 -14.98
C SER A 244 18.12 1.41 -14.97
N PRO A 245 18.21 2.72 -14.72
CA PRO A 245 19.49 3.41 -14.51
C PRO A 245 20.33 2.79 -13.38
N ALA A 246 19.69 2.19 -12.38
CA ALA A 246 20.40 1.53 -11.27
C ALA A 246 21.12 0.23 -11.68
N LEU A 247 20.73 -0.39 -12.81
CA LEU A 247 21.29 -1.61 -13.40
C LEU A 247 21.23 -1.52 -14.94
N ALA A 248 21.88 -0.49 -15.52
CA ALA A 248 21.79 -0.19 -16.94
C ALA A 248 22.31 -1.32 -17.85
N GLU A 249 23.20 -2.15 -17.33
CA GLU A 249 23.75 -3.32 -18.02
C GLU A 249 22.77 -4.50 -18.08
N VAL A 250 21.74 -4.53 -17.22
CA VAL A 250 20.80 -5.65 -17.14
C VAL A 250 19.65 -5.41 -18.14
N PRO A 251 19.47 -6.31 -19.13
CA PRO A 251 18.43 -6.14 -20.14
C PRO A 251 17.04 -6.38 -19.55
N THR A 252 16.03 -5.81 -20.21
CA THR A 252 14.61 -6.10 -19.89
C THR A 252 14.23 -7.51 -20.31
N ILE A 253 13.14 -8.03 -19.74
CA ILE A 253 12.53 -9.30 -20.17
C ILE A 253 12.12 -9.19 -21.65
N ALA A 254 11.57 -8.05 -22.07
CA ALA A 254 11.17 -7.79 -23.45
C ALA A 254 12.36 -7.84 -24.43
N GLU A 255 13.52 -7.23 -24.10
CA GLU A 255 14.76 -7.28 -24.89
C GLU A 255 15.28 -8.71 -25.02
N GLN A 256 14.96 -9.61 -24.11
CA GLN A 256 15.37 -11.02 -24.13
C GLN A 256 14.37 -11.96 -24.80
N GLY A 257 13.42 -11.41 -25.58
CA GLY A 257 12.53 -12.18 -26.44
C GLY A 257 11.14 -12.43 -25.89
N PHE A 258 10.73 -11.74 -24.81
CA PHE A 258 9.39 -11.86 -24.21
C PHE A 258 8.68 -10.51 -24.19
N PRO A 259 8.34 -9.92 -25.38
CA PRO A 259 7.59 -8.69 -25.44
C PRO A 259 6.22 -8.88 -24.77
N GLY A 260 5.76 -7.87 -24.05
CA GLY A 260 4.50 -7.93 -23.30
C GLY A 260 4.61 -8.46 -21.88
N VAL A 261 5.78 -8.92 -21.45
CA VAL A 261 6.08 -9.22 -20.04
C VAL A 261 6.62 -7.97 -19.37
N GLU A 262 5.74 -6.98 -19.22
CA GLU A 262 6.06 -5.74 -18.52
C GLU A 262 5.28 -5.67 -17.19
N ALA A 263 6.02 -5.59 -16.11
CA ALA A 263 5.46 -5.59 -14.77
C ALA A 263 6.22 -4.61 -13.87
N THR A 264 5.78 -3.36 -13.86
CA THR A 264 6.31 -2.35 -12.94
C THR A 264 5.48 -2.34 -11.67
N ALA A 265 6.13 -2.56 -10.55
CA ALA A 265 5.52 -2.37 -9.24
C ALA A 265 5.30 -0.88 -8.98
N TRP A 266 4.19 -0.53 -8.34
CA TRP A 266 3.90 0.83 -7.92
C TRP A 266 3.34 0.83 -6.50
N TYR A 267 3.52 1.97 -5.85
CA TYR A 267 3.17 2.19 -4.45
C TYR A 267 2.21 3.36 -4.35
N GLY A 268 1.35 3.35 -3.38
CA GLY A 268 0.37 4.40 -3.19
C GLY A 268 0.16 4.75 -1.73
N VAL A 269 0.16 6.03 -1.40
CA VAL A 269 -0.26 6.51 -0.10
C VAL A 269 -1.75 6.80 -0.14
N LEU A 270 -2.49 6.18 0.79
CA LEU A 270 -3.95 6.33 0.91
C LEU A 270 -4.33 6.54 2.38
N ALA A 271 -5.45 7.21 2.58
CA ALA A 271 -6.15 7.31 3.86
C ALA A 271 -7.47 6.54 3.81
N PRO A 272 -8.17 6.31 4.94
CA PRO A 272 -9.54 5.78 4.94
C PRO A 272 -10.48 6.66 4.10
N ALA A 273 -11.47 6.04 3.46
CA ALA A 273 -12.52 6.79 2.76
C ALA A 273 -13.23 7.75 3.72
N GLY A 274 -13.63 8.92 3.22
CA GLY A 274 -14.25 9.95 4.04
C GLY A 274 -13.26 10.84 4.80
N THR A 275 -11.95 10.62 4.68
CA THR A 275 -10.95 11.56 5.21
C THR A 275 -11.18 12.95 4.62
N PRO A 276 -11.26 14.03 5.47
CA PRO A 276 -11.56 15.36 5.01
C PRO A 276 -10.61 15.86 3.93
N LYS A 277 -11.15 16.47 2.88
CA LYS A 277 -10.36 16.97 1.75
C LYS A 277 -9.17 17.86 2.16
N PRO A 278 -9.28 18.77 3.13
CA PRO A 278 -8.14 19.57 3.60
C PRO A 278 -7.01 18.72 4.18
N VAL A 279 -7.33 17.59 4.83
CA VAL A 279 -6.34 16.66 5.38
C VAL A 279 -5.62 15.90 4.26
N VAL A 280 -6.39 15.41 3.27
CA VAL A 280 -5.82 14.74 2.07
C VAL A 280 -4.89 15.70 1.33
N THR A 281 -5.33 16.94 1.09
CA THR A 281 -4.54 17.99 0.42
C THR A 281 -3.26 18.29 1.21
N ARG A 282 -3.34 18.44 2.54
CA ARG A 282 -2.16 18.69 3.37
C ARG A 282 -1.15 17.55 3.28
N LEU A 283 -1.60 16.29 3.39
CA LEU A 283 -0.74 15.10 3.27
C LEU A 283 -0.13 15.00 1.86
N HIS A 284 -0.91 15.25 0.82
CA HIS A 284 -0.45 15.27 -0.56
C HIS A 284 0.66 16.30 -0.77
N ASP A 285 0.41 17.55 -0.38
CA ASP A 285 1.33 18.66 -0.62
C ASP A 285 2.66 18.44 0.11
N ASP A 286 2.61 17.96 1.36
CA ASP A 286 3.81 17.63 2.12
C ASP A 286 4.58 16.46 1.48
N LEU A 287 3.90 15.40 1.07
CA LEU A 287 4.53 14.25 0.39
C LEU A 287 5.17 14.66 -0.94
N VAL A 288 4.49 15.45 -1.77
CA VAL A 288 5.04 15.93 -3.05
C VAL A 288 6.26 16.81 -2.85
N LYS A 289 6.26 17.69 -1.82
CA LYS A 289 7.45 18.50 -1.46
C LYS A 289 8.61 17.61 -1.02
N ILE A 290 8.35 16.58 -0.20
CA ILE A 290 9.34 15.62 0.27
C ILE A 290 9.97 14.87 -0.90
N LEU A 291 9.15 14.37 -1.83
CA LEU A 291 9.61 13.62 -3.00
C LEU A 291 10.46 14.45 -3.98
N LYS A 292 10.44 15.77 -3.86
CA LYS A 292 11.27 16.71 -4.65
C LYS A 292 12.56 17.12 -3.92
N GLN A 293 12.78 16.73 -2.66
CA GLN A 293 13.99 17.05 -1.92
C GLN A 293 15.19 16.30 -2.54
N PRO A 294 16.32 16.97 -2.79
CA PRO A 294 17.46 16.36 -3.48
C PRO A 294 18.00 15.08 -2.82
N ASP A 295 18.05 15.05 -1.49
CA ASP A 295 18.51 13.90 -0.72
C ASP A 295 17.53 12.72 -0.79
N VAL A 296 16.21 12.99 -0.83
CA VAL A 296 15.15 11.98 -1.02
C VAL A 296 15.22 11.42 -2.44
N VAL A 297 15.34 12.30 -3.46
CA VAL A 297 15.51 11.90 -4.85
C VAL A 297 16.73 11.00 -5.00
N GLN A 298 17.89 11.45 -4.55
CA GLN A 298 19.13 10.68 -4.63
C GLN A 298 19.01 9.31 -3.93
N ARG A 299 18.37 9.28 -2.77
CA ARG A 299 18.15 8.05 -2.01
C ARG A 299 17.23 7.08 -2.74
N LEU A 300 16.10 7.57 -3.27
CA LEU A 300 15.12 6.73 -3.95
C LEU A 300 15.65 6.21 -5.28
N ASP A 301 16.31 7.06 -6.07
CA ASP A 301 16.99 6.67 -7.31
C ASP A 301 18.07 5.61 -7.05
N GLY A 302 18.89 5.83 -6.01
CA GLY A 302 19.92 4.88 -5.59
C GLY A 302 19.37 3.51 -5.16
N LEU A 303 18.09 3.44 -4.81
CA LEU A 303 17.34 2.22 -4.46
C LEU A 303 16.52 1.67 -5.62
N GLY A 304 16.56 2.31 -6.79
CA GLY A 304 15.84 1.88 -7.99
C GLY A 304 14.35 2.21 -7.98
N PHE A 305 13.94 3.24 -7.24
CA PHE A 305 12.60 3.81 -7.34
C PHE A 305 12.58 4.92 -8.39
N GLU A 306 11.51 4.99 -9.14
CA GLU A 306 11.16 6.07 -10.05
C GLU A 306 10.08 6.93 -9.38
N ILE A 307 10.39 8.20 -9.07
CA ILE A 307 9.45 9.12 -8.41
C ILE A 307 8.34 9.49 -9.38
N VAL A 308 7.09 9.41 -8.92
CA VAL A 308 5.88 9.76 -9.70
C VAL A 308 5.23 11.02 -9.15
N ALA A 309 4.96 11.07 -7.84
CA ALA A 309 4.38 12.21 -7.13
C ALA A 309 3.06 12.71 -7.78
N SER A 310 2.15 11.79 -8.06
CA SER A 310 0.88 12.07 -8.74
C SER A 310 -0.09 12.88 -7.89
N THR A 311 -1.08 13.54 -8.54
CA THR A 311 -2.22 14.10 -7.83
C THR A 311 -3.13 13.00 -7.24
N PRO A 312 -3.97 13.29 -6.24
CA PRO A 312 -4.96 12.34 -5.72
C PRO A 312 -5.91 11.81 -6.80
N GLU A 313 -6.37 12.70 -7.69
CA GLU A 313 -7.28 12.39 -8.78
C GLU A 313 -6.65 11.45 -9.81
N ASP A 314 -5.43 11.75 -10.25
CA ASP A 314 -4.67 10.91 -11.21
C ASP A 314 -4.38 9.55 -10.59
N PHE A 315 -3.99 9.52 -9.31
CA PHE A 315 -3.73 8.26 -8.64
C PHE A 315 -5.00 7.41 -8.50
N GLY A 316 -6.13 8.01 -8.15
CA GLY A 316 -7.42 7.31 -8.12
C GLY A 316 -7.84 6.76 -9.50
N ALA A 317 -7.60 7.52 -10.57
CA ALA A 317 -7.83 7.06 -11.95
C ALA A 317 -6.89 5.91 -12.32
N TYR A 318 -5.62 6.01 -11.92
CA TYR A 318 -4.60 4.99 -12.16
C TYR A 318 -4.95 3.66 -11.47
N ILE A 319 -5.36 3.68 -10.19
CA ILE A 319 -5.83 2.47 -9.48
C ILE A 319 -6.94 1.76 -10.28
N ARG A 320 -7.95 2.52 -10.73
CA ARG A 320 -9.07 1.95 -11.51
C ARG A 320 -8.62 1.34 -12.84
N SER A 321 -7.67 1.96 -13.51
CA SER A 321 -7.11 1.44 -14.76
C SER A 321 -6.30 0.17 -14.55
N GLU A 322 -5.48 0.14 -13.51
CA GLU A 322 -4.66 -1.01 -13.13
C GLU A 322 -5.51 -2.22 -12.71
N ILE A 323 -6.59 -2.01 -11.94
CA ILE A 323 -7.54 -3.09 -11.63
C ILE A 323 -8.07 -3.75 -12.92
N LYS A 324 -8.47 -2.96 -13.91
CA LYS A 324 -8.97 -3.49 -15.20
C LYS A 324 -7.89 -4.24 -15.98
N LYS A 325 -6.66 -3.73 -15.95
CA LYS A 325 -5.51 -4.35 -16.62
C LYS A 325 -5.18 -5.70 -15.96
N TRP A 326 -5.02 -5.71 -14.65
CA TRP A 326 -4.61 -6.90 -13.91
C TRP A 326 -5.70 -7.98 -13.85
N ALA A 327 -6.97 -7.62 -13.95
CA ALA A 327 -8.04 -8.61 -14.10
C ALA A 327 -7.83 -9.52 -15.31
N LYS A 328 -7.36 -8.97 -16.44
CA LYS A 328 -7.05 -9.74 -17.65
C LYS A 328 -5.83 -10.64 -17.42
N VAL A 329 -4.80 -10.13 -16.75
CA VAL A 329 -3.56 -10.87 -16.48
C VAL A 329 -3.81 -12.03 -15.51
N VAL A 330 -4.52 -11.80 -14.41
CA VAL A 330 -4.90 -12.84 -13.43
C VAL A 330 -5.70 -13.94 -14.10
N LYS A 331 -6.69 -13.58 -14.93
CA LYS A 331 -7.48 -14.57 -15.68
C LYS A 331 -6.61 -15.39 -16.63
N ALA A 332 -5.67 -14.75 -17.34
CA ALA A 332 -4.79 -15.41 -18.31
C ALA A 332 -3.74 -16.29 -17.64
N SER A 333 -3.22 -15.92 -16.45
CA SER A 333 -2.20 -16.68 -15.71
C SER A 333 -2.76 -17.94 -15.02
N GLY A 334 -4.10 -18.00 -14.80
CA GLY A 334 -4.70 -19.07 -14.01
C GLY A 334 -4.29 -19.05 -12.52
N ALA A 335 -3.69 -17.95 -12.05
CA ALA A 335 -3.29 -17.80 -10.66
C ALA A 335 -4.50 -17.91 -9.71
N LYS A 336 -4.31 -18.65 -8.63
CA LYS A 336 -5.33 -18.83 -7.57
C LYS A 336 -4.79 -18.29 -6.25
N PRO A 337 -5.67 -17.84 -5.34
CA PRO A 337 -5.25 -17.52 -3.98
C PRO A 337 -4.78 -18.79 -3.26
N ASP A 338 -3.96 -18.61 -2.21
CA ASP A 338 -3.55 -19.69 -1.30
C ASP A 338 -4.73 -20.26 -0.53
#